data_5d457478b606af40a9fa582c83213e17
#
_entry.id   5d457478b606af40a9fa582c83213e17
#
_cell.length_a   1.000
_cell.length_b   1.000
_cell.length_c   1.000
_cell.angle_alpha   90.00
_cell.angle_beta   90.00
_cell.angle_gamma   90.00
#
_symmetry.space_group_name_H-M   'P 1'
#
loop_
_entity.id
_entity.type
_entity.pdbx_description
1 polymer ?
#
loop_
_entity_poly.entity_id
_entity_poly.type
_entity_poly.pdbx_seq_one_letter_code
_entity_poly.pdbx_strand_id
1 'polypeptide(L)'
;MLDDIRKQAADAAAELLEAAHLKEHDLVVIGCSSSEIAEYRIGSHSSEEIGEAVYTAIYQIMSSHGIDVAAQCCEHLNRALILEAEAAARYGYEPVNVVPQLKAGGSFATAAYHTL
;
A
#
# COMPACT_ATOMS: atom_id res chain seq x y z
N MET A 1 -9.33 14.37 9.38
CA MET A 1 -8.62 13.50 10.32
C MET A 1 -8.34 12.17 9.66
N LEU A 2 -8.01 11.12 10.40
CA LEU A 2 -7.71 9.81 9.77
C LEU A 2 -8.89 9.25 9.00
N ASP A 3 -10.11 9.48 9.47
CA ASP A 3 -11.30 9.02 8.76
C ASP A 3 -11.44 9.66 7.38
N ASP A 4 -11.09 10.93 7.25
CA ASP A 4 -11.10 11.63 5.96
C ASP A 4 -10.03 11.05 5.03
N ILE A 5 -8.86 10.73 5.56
CA ILE A 5 -7.77 10.12 4.79
C ILE A 5 -8.19 8.73 4.31
N ARG A 6 -8.79 7.93 5.19
CA ARG A 6 -9.30 6.59 4.82
C ARG A 6 -10.33 6.70 3.71
N LYS A 7 -11.26 7.66 3.85
CA LYS A 7 -12.31 7.86 2.84
C LYS A 7 -11.71 8.26 1.48
N GLN A 8 -10.76 9.19 1.47
CA GLN A 8 -10.11 9.61 0.24
C GLN A 8 -9.36 8.45 -0.41
N ALA A 9 -8.65 7.65 0.38
CA ALA A 9 -7.93 6.48 -0.13
C ALA A 9 -8.90 5.44 -0.69
N ALA A 10 -9.99 5.17 0.01
CA ALA A 10 -11.00 4.22 -0.44
C ALA A 10 -11.69 4.71 -1.73
N ASP A 11 -12.01 6.00 -1.80
CA ASP A 11 -12.63 6.59 -3.00
C ASP A 11 -11.68 6.50 -4.20
N ALA A 12 -10.40 6.77 -3.99
CA ALA A 12 -9.40 6.65 -5.05
C ALA A 12 -9.28 5.21 -5.54
N ALA A 13 -9.28 4.25 -4.62
CA ALA A 13 -9.23 2.83 -4.97
C ALA A 13 -10.46 2.41 -5.78
N ALA A 14 -11.64 2.86 -5.36
CA ALA A 14 -12.89 2.56 -6.07
C ALA A 14 -12.91 3.16 -7.47
N GLU A 15 -12.42 4.39 -7.63
CA GLU A 15 -12.29 5.03 -8.93
C GLU A 15 -11.34 4.27 -9.84
N LEU A 16 -10.22 3.80 -9.29
CA LEU A 16 -9.25 3.03 -10.06
C LEU A 16 -9.83 1.70 -10.53
N LEU A 17 -10.56 1.00 -9.66
CA LEU A 17 -11.23 -0.25 -10.03
C LEU A 17 -12.11 -0.05 -11.26
N GLU A 18 -12.89 1.02 -11.27
CA GLU A 18 -13.80 1.32 -12.36
C GLU A 18 -13.08 1.79 -13.61
N ALA A 19 -12.17 2.77 -13.46
CA ALA A 19 -11.47 3.37 -14.60
C ALA A 19 -10.57 2.39 -15.33
N ALA A 20 -9.87 1.52 -14.57
CA ALA A 20 -8.93 0.56 -15.14
C ALA A 20 -9.58 -0.78 -15.48
N HIS A 21 -10.87 -0.94 -15.19
CA HIS A 21 -11.59 -2.20 -15.41
C HIS A 21 -10.89 -3.38 -14.75
N LEU A 22 -10.44 -3.20 -13.50
CA LEU A 22 -9.74 -4.23 -12.77
C LEU A 22 -10.65 -5.42 -12.50
N LYS A 23 -10.09 -6.61 -12.60
CA LYS A 23 -10.80 -7.87 -12.39
C LYS A 23 -10.03 -8.76 -11.43
N GLU A 24 -10.69 -9.80 -10.96
CA GLU A 24 -10.10 -10.76 -10.04
C GLU A 24 -8.72 -11.23 -10.51
N HIS A 25 -7.77 -11.26 -9.58
CA HIS A 25 -6.38 -11.63 -9.78
C HIS A 25 -5.51 -10.59 -10.51
N ASP A 26 -6.06 -9.42 -10.84
CA ASP A 26 -5.22 -8.32 -11.30
C ASP A 26 -4.34 -7.82 -10.15
N LEU A 27 -3.20 -7.26 -10.48
CA LEU A 27 -2.25 -6.72 -9.52
C LEU A 27 -2.18 -5.20 -9.63
N VAL A 28 -2.33 -4.53 -8.48
CA VAL A 28 -2.14 -3.08 -8.38
C VAL A 28 -0.90 -2.81 -7.56
N VAL A 29 0.03 -2.06 -8.13
CA VAL A 29 1.25 -1.64 -7.43
C VAL A 29 1.07 -0.21 -6.95
N ILE A 30 1.22 0.00 -5.64
CA ILE A 30 1.07 1.31 -5.02
C ILE A 30 2.43 1.83 -4.62
N GLY A 31 2.81 2.97 -5.21
CA GLY A 31 4.00 3.72 -4.80
C GLY A 31 3.55 4.90 -3.95
N CYS A 32 4.08 5.01 -2.75
CA CYS A 32 3.68 6.06 -1.82
C CYS A 32 4.93 6.59 -1.11
N SER A 33 5.19 7.88 -1.29
CA SER A 33 6.37 8.51 -0.70
C SER A 33 6.15 8.84 0.77
N SER A 34 7.11 8.47 1.63
CA SER A 34 7.07 8.84 3.03
C SER A 34 7.06 10.36 3.23
N SER A 35 7.78 11.09 2.39
CA SER A 35 7.81 12.54 2.48
C SER A 35 6.46 13.16 2.10
N GLU A 36 5.76 12.61 1.13
CA GLU A 36 4.42 13.06 0.78
C GLU A 36 3.45 12.82 1.92
N ILE A 37 3.50 11.64 2.53
CA ILE A 37 2.66 11.33 3.68
C ILE A 37 2.95 12.28 4.84
N ALA A 38 4.23 12.58 5.09
CA ALA A 38 4.62 13.50 6.17
C ALA A 38 4.11 14.92 5.94
N GLU A 39 4.08 15.39 4.69
CA GLU A 39 3.56 16.71 4.34
C GLU A 39 2.07 16.84 4.63
N TYR A 40 1.33 15.76 4.47
CA TYR A 40 -0.12 15.75 4.70
C TYR A 40 -0.48 15.30 6.10
N ARG A 41 0.46 15.38 7.04
CA ARG A 41 0.20 15.03 8.42
C ARG A 41 -0.88 15.95 9.01
N ILE A 42 -1.92 15.35 9.56
CA ILE A 42 -3.06 16.08 10.10
C ILE A 42 -3.09 15.93 11.62
N GLY A 43 -3.07 17.06 12.32
CA GLY A 43 -3.11 17.08 13.77
C GLY A 43 -1.88 16.39 14.37
N SER A 44 -2.09 15.51 15.34
CA SER A 44 -1.03 14.80 16.05
C SER A 44 -0.72 13.43 15.46
N HIS A 45 -1.33 13.08 14.33
CA HIS A 45 -1.14 11.77 13.73
C HIS A 45 0.24 11.64 13.09
N SER A 46 0.91 10.52 13.37
CA SER A 46 2.24 10.23 12.82
C SER A 46 2.15 9.72 11.38
N SER A 47 3.29 9.73 10.67
CA SER A 47 3.35 9.16 9.32
C SER A 47 3.04 7.66 9.35
N GLU A 48 3.36 6.97 10.44
CA GLU A 48 3.03 5.56 10.61
C GLU A 48 1.53 5.33 10.65
N GLU A 49 0.81 6.13 11.44
CA GLU A 49 -0.65 6.05 11.53
C GLU A 49 -1.32 6.37 10.19
N ILE A 50 -0.83 7.39 9.51
CA ILE A 50 -1.36 7.77 8.20
C ILE A 50 -1.10 6.70 7.16
N GLY A 51 0.11 6.15 7.12
CA GLY A 51 0.46 5.06 6.21
C GLY A 51 -0.42 3.83 6.41
N GLU A 52 -0.66 3.46 7.66
CA GLU A 52 -1.52 2.34 8.01
C GLU A 52 -2.97 2.59 7.59
N ALA A 53 -3.48 3.80 7.81
CA ALA A 53 -4.84 4.16 7.41
C ALA A 53 -5.01 4.09 5.89
N VAL A 54 -4.06 4.61 5.13
CA VAL A 54 -4.10 4.58 3.67
C VAL A 54 -4.02 3.15 3.14
N TYR A 55 -3.06 2.36 3.64
CA TYR A 55 -2.89 0.98 3.20
C TYR A 55 -4.13 0.15 3.48
N THR A 56 -4.65 0.22 4.70
CA THR A 56 -5.81 -0.57 5.11
C THR A 56 -7.05 -0.24 4.27
N ALA A 57 -7.29 1.05 4.00
CA ALA A 57 -8.43 1.46 3.20
C ALA A 57 -8.34 0.92 1.76
N ILE A 58 -7.17 1.03 1.14
CA ILE A 58 -6.96 0.53 -0.23
C ILE A 58 -7.07 -0.99 -0.26
N TYR A 59 -6.43 -1.66 0.69
CA TYR A 59 -6.43 -3.12 0.77
C TYR A 59 -7.85 -3.68 0.90
N GLN A 60 -8.69 -3.07 1.75
CA GLN A 60 -10.06 -3.52 1.94
C GLN A 60 -10.87 -3.45 0.65
N ILE A 61 -10.74 -2.37 -0.10
CA ILE A 61 -11.45 -2.21 -1.37
C ILE A 61 -10.94 -3.23 -2.40
N MET A 62 -9.64 -3.33 -2.57
CA MET A 62 -9.05 -4.21 -3.58
C MET A 62 -9.29 -5.68 -3.26
N SER A 63 -9.06 -6.10 -2.01
CA SER A 63 -9.22 -7.50 -1.62
C SER A 63 -10.68 -7.97 -1.71
N SER A 64 -11.64 -7.08 -1.46
CA SER A 64 -13.06 -7.42 -1.61
C SER A 64 -13.45 -7.72 -3.06
N HIS A 65 -12.64 -7.28 -4.02
CA HIS A 65 -12.84 -7.56 -5.44
C HIS A 65 -11.84 -8.61 -5.97
N GLY A 66 -11.09 -9.24 -5.09
CA GLY A 66 -10.10 -10.24 -5.49
C GLY A 66 -8.86 -9.67 -6.19
N ILE A 67 -8.60 -8.38 -6.00
CA ILE A 67 -7.45 -7.69 -6.59
C ILE A 67 -6.28 -7.75 -5.60
N ASP A 68 -5.10 -8.11 -6.08
CA ASP A 68 -3.89 -8.13 -5.26
C ASP A 68 -3.25 -6.75 -5.20
N VAL A 69 -2.73 -6.39 -4.03
CA VAL A 69 -2.05 -5.12 -3.80
C VAL A 69 -0.59 -5.37 -3.48
N ALA A 70 0.31 -4.72 -4.21
CA ALA A 70 1.73 -4.71 -3.90
C ALA A 70 2.13 -3.31 -3.47
N ALA A 71 2.76 -3.19 -2.31
CA ALA A 71 3.28 -1.93 -1.81
C ALA A 71 4.74 -1.80 -2.21
N GLN A 72 5.08 -0.78 -2.97
CA GLN A 72 6.45 -0.55 -3.43
C GLN A 72 7.26 0.14 -2.34
N CYS A 73 8.42 -0.42 -2.03
CA CYS A 73 9.40 0.21 -1.14
C CYS A 73 10.13 1.34 -1.89
N CYS A 74 10.80 2.22 -1.11
CA CYS A 74 11.60 3.29 -1.71
C CYS A 74 12.93 2.75 -2.23
N GLU A 75 13.75 3.64 -2.78
CA GLU A 75 15.07 3.30 -3.34
C GLU A 75 16.03 2.69 -2.32
N HIS A 76 15.85 2.97 -1.04
CA HIS A 76 16.68 2.37 0.02
C HIS A 76 16.55 0.85 0.09
N LEU A 77 15.44 0.31 -0.40
CA LEU A 77 15.22 -1.14 -0.49
C LEU A 77 15.05 -1.59 -1.94
N ASN A 78 15.72 -0.90 -2.87
CA ASN A 78 15.71 -1.21 -4.30
C ASN A 78 14.30 -1.30 -4.88
N ARG A 79 13.37 -0.53 -4.32
CA ARG A 79 11.95 -0.51 -4.70
C ARG A 79 11.30 -1.89 -4.69
N ALA A 80 11.71 -2.74 -3.74
CA ALA A 80 11.10 -4.06 -3.56
C ALA A 80 9.60 -3.92 -3.31
N LEU A 81 8.85 -4.97 -3.66
CA LEU A 81 7.40 -4.98 -3.47
C LEU A 81 7.03 -5.80 -2.23
N ILE A 82 6.11 -5.28 -1.45
CA ILE A 82 5.52 -6.01 -0.32
C ILE A 82 4.12 -6.46 -0.77
N LEU A 83 3.92 -7.77 -0.81
CA LEU A 83 2.63 -8.34 -1.18
C LEU A 83 2.47 -9.73 -0.53
N GLU A 84 1.28 -10.29 -0.62
CA GLU A 84 1.02 -11.61 -0.07
C GLU A 84 1.84 -12.68 -0.80
N ALA A 85 2.30 -13.68 -0.06
CA ALA A 85 3.12 -14.76 -0.62
C ALA A 85 2.41 -15.50 -1.77
N GLU A 86 1.10 -15.71 -1.64
CA GLU A 86 0.31 -16.34 -2.70
C GLU A 86 0.32 -15.52 -3.97
N ALA A 87 0.21 -14.20 -3.86
CA ALA A 87 0.26 -13.31 -5.01
C ALA A 87 1.64 -13.34 -5.65
N ALA A 88 2.71 -13.30 -4.86
CA ALA A 88 4.07 -13.37 -5.37
C ALA A 88 4.29 -14.66 -6.17
N ALA A 89 3.82 -15.79 -5.66
CA ALA A 89 3.91 -17.08 -6.35
C ALA A 89 3.10 -17.06 -7.66
N ARG A 90 1.90 -16.49 -7.62
CA ARG A 90 1.01 -16.43 -8.79
C ARG A 90 1.64 -15.64 -9.93
N TYR A 91 2.34 -14.56 -9.61
CA TYR A 91 2.97 -13.70 -10.62
C TYR A 91 4.43 -14.09 -10.92
N GLY A 92 4.94 -15.14 -10.27
CA GLY A 92 6.30 -15.62 -10.52
C GLY A 92 7.39 -14.72 -9.95
N TYR A 93 7.10 -13.95 -8.90
CA TYR A 93 8.08 -13.08 -8.27
C TYR A 93 8.96 -13.86 -7.30
N GLU A 94 10.24 -13.53 -7.32
CA GLU A 94 11.22 -14.17 -6.44
C GLU A 94 11.30 -13.45 -5.11
N PRO A 95 11.18 -14.17 -3.97
CA PRO A 95 11.28 -13.54 -2.65
C PRO A 95 12.68 -12.98 -2.42
N VAL A 96 12.74 -11.81 -1.76
CA VAL A 96 14.00 -11.20 -1.34
C VAL A 96 13.93 -10.91 0.16
N ASN A 97 15.10 -10.82 0.77
CA ASN A 97 15.21 -10.68 2.22
C ASN A 97 15.36 -9.21 2.62
N VAL A 98 14.24 -8.48 2.63
CA VAL A 98 14.20 -7.07 3.06
C VAL A 98 13.04 -6.87 4.05
N VAL A 99 13.24 -5.96 5.00
CA VAL A 99 12.22 -5.57 5.97
C VAL A 99 12.07 -4.06 5.92
N PRO A 100 10.93 -3.52 5.45
CA PRO A 100 10.76 -2.08 5.37
C PRO A 100 10.65 -1.44 6.75
N GLN A 101 11.17 -0.23 6.84
CA GLN A 101 11.12 0.60 8.04
C GLN A 101 10.56 1.96 7.67
N LEU A 102 10.15 2.76 8.65
CA LEU A 102 9.59 4.09 8.37
C LEU A 102 10.54 4.98 7.57
N LYS A 103 11.85 4.86 7.82
CA LYS A 103 12.88 5.65 7.12
C LYS A 103 13.53 4.92 5.96
N ALA A 104 13.17 3.66 5.74
CA ALA A 104 13.71 2.86 4.64
C ALA A 104 12.62 1.93 4.15
N GLY A 105 12.00 2.24 3.02
CA GLY A 105 10.85 1.55 2.48
C GLY A 105 9.56 2.36 2.59
N GLY A 106 9.49 3.27 3.59
CA GLY A 106 8.36 4.18 3.77
C GLY A 106 7.25 3.63 4.66
N SER A 107 6.37 4.52 5.13
CA SER A 107 5.31 4.16 6.06
C SER A 107 4.24 3.26 5.42
N PHE A 108 3.94 3.46 4.14
CA PHE A 108 2.95 2.63 3.44
C PHE A 108 3.44 1.18 3.32
N ALA A 109 4.67 0.97 2.84
CA ALA A 109 5.25 -0.36 2.71
C ALA A 109 5.43 -1.04 4.06
N THR A 110 5.81 -0.28 5.10
CA THR A 110 5.94 -0.79 6.46
C THR A 110 4.59 -1.27 6.98
N ALA A 111 3.51 -0.50 6.74
CA ALA A 111 2.16 -0.90 7.11
C ALA A 111 1.76 -2.20 6.41
N ALA A 112 2.05 -2.34 5.13
CA ALA A 112 1.77 -3.56 4.37
C ALA A 112 2.50 -4.75 4.98
N TYR A 113 3.79 -4.58 5.27
CA TYR A 113 4.62 -5.65 5.81
C TYR A 113 4.09 -6.16 7.15
N HIS A 114 3.68 -5.25 8.04
CA HIS A 114 3.17 -5.62 9.36
C HIS A 114 1.73 -6.17 9.33
N THR A 115 0.97 -5.87 8.29
CA THR A 115 -0.42 -6.32 8.16
C THR A 115 -0.51 -7.74 7.57
N LEU A 116 0.37 -8.09 6.67
CA LEU A 116 0.36 -9.38 5.96
C LEU A 116 0.98 -10.54 6.75
#